data_583069c783eaed2b7c943eb508d81c3c
#
_entry.id   583069c783eaed2b7c943eb508d81c3c
#
_cell.length_a   1.000
_cell.length_b   1.000
_cell.length_c   1.000
_cell.angle_alpha   90.00
_cell.angle_beta   90.00
_cell.angle_gamma   90.00
#
_symmetry.space_group_name_H-M   'P 1'
#
loop_
_entity.id
_entity.type
_entity.pdbx_description
1 polymer ?
#
loop_
_entity_poly.entity_id
_entity_poly.type
_entity_poly.pdbx_seq_one_letter_code
_entity_poly.pdbx_strand_id
1 'polypeptide(L)'
;TGILFLFVAPCIYVQSPGPIFFSQVRIGKNGKRFKLYKFRSMYMDAEERKKELMNQNRVKGGMMFKIENDPRIIGGKKGIGNFIRNYSIDEFPQFWNVLKGDMSLVGTRPPTVDEWEKYDLHHRVRLSVKPGITGMWQVSGRSEITDFEEVVKLDKEYITEWRMGLDIKILLQTVQVVLGRGGAM
;
A
#
# COMPACT_ATOMS: atom_id res chain seq x y z
N THR A 1 0.56 15.57 -8.20
CA THR A 1 1.12 15.53 -6.82
C THR A 1 1.28 16.95 -6.26
N GLY A 2 1.79 17.93 -7.03
CA GLY A 2 2.05 19.30 -6.56
C GLY A 2 0.80 20.02 -6.01
N ILE A 3 -0.33 20.02 -6.72
CA ILE A 3 -1.57 20.64 -6.27
C ILE A 3 -2.08 19.97 -4.98
N LEU A 4 -2.10 18.66 -4.93
CA LEU A 4 -2.50 17.91 -3.72
C LEU A 4 -1.62 18.22 -2.52
N PHE A 5 -0.33 18.43 -2.74
CA PHE A 5 0.61 18.82 -1.68
C PHE A 5 0.18 20.13 -0.98
N LEU A 6 -0.26 21.13 -1.74
CA LEU A 6 -0.68 22.42 -1.17
C LEU A 6 -1.86 22.31 -0.19
N PHE A 7 -2.74 21.34 -0.39
CA PHE A 7 -3.90 21.12 0.49
C PHE A 7 -3.62 20.08 1.58
N VAL A 8 -2.94 19.00 1.24
CA VAL A 8 -2.72 17.86 2.17
C VAL A 8 -1.63 18.18 3.20
N ALA A 9 -0.55 18.86 2.78
CA ALA A 9 0.59 19.13 3.66
C ALA A 9 0.23 19.97 4.90
N PRO A 10 -0.49 21.10 4.77
CA PRO A 10 -0.91 21.88 5.94
C PRO A 10 -1.78 21.06 6.90
N CYS A 11 -2.72 20.26 6.35
CA CYS A 11 -3.62 19.46 7.18
C CYS A 11 -2.86 18.36 7.97
N ILE A 12 -1.86 17.72 7.35
CA ILE A 12 -1.00 16.76 8.05
C ILE A 12 -0.20 17.47 9.14
N TYR A 13 0.42 18.62 8.82
CA TYR A 13 1.28 19.34 9.75
C TYR A 13 0.52 19.84 10.98
N VAL A 14 -0.67 20.36 10.80
CA VAL A 14 -1.53 20.87 11.90
C VAL A 14 -1.93 19.73 12.85
N GLN A 15 -2.30 18.56 12.32
CA GLN A 15 -2.72 17.42 13.17
C GLN A 15 -1.54 16.61 13.74
N SER A 16 -0.40 16.65 13.10
CA SER A 16 0.81 15.96 13.54
C SER A 16 2.04 16.69 13.00
N PRO A 17 2.66 17.61 13.78
CA PRO A 17 3.87 18.30 13.36
C PRO A 17 4.98 17.31 12.96
N GLY A 18 5.76 17.69 11.93
CA GLY A 18 6.86 16.87 11.41
C GLY A 18 6.86 16.73 9.88
N PRO A 19 7.64 15.79 9.32
CA PRO A 19 7.77 15.60 7.87
C PRO A 19 6.41 15.29 7.21
N ILE A 20 6.16 15.87 6.05
CA ILE A 20 4.93 15.63 5.28
C ILE A 20 4.99 14.32 4.50
N PHE A 21 6.20 13.98 4.02
CA PHE A 21 6.44 12.73 3.31
C PHE A 21 6.98 11.66 4.25
N PHE A 22 6.53 10.45 4.01
CA PHE A 22 7.06 9.24 4.60
C PHE A 22 7.75 8.42 3.52
N SER A 23 8.86 7.78 3.86
CA SER A 23 9.52 6.83 2.97
C SER A 23 9.87 5.55 3.71
N GLN A 24 9.70 4.41 3.04
CA GLN A 24 10.02 3.09 3.58
C GLN A 24 10.72 2.25 2.53
N VAL A 25 11.73 1.48 2.95
CA VAL A 25 12.38 0.51 2.07
C VAL A 25 11.40 -0.63 1.80
N ARG A 26 11.23 -0.93 0.52
CA ARG A 26 10.39 -2.02 0.00
C ARG A 26 11.20 -2.91 -0.93
N ILE A 27 10.69 -4.12 -1.13
CA ILE A 27 11.28 -5.08 -2.05
C ILE A 27 10.50 -5.03 -3.37
N GLY A 28 11.22 -4.77 -4.45
CA GLY A 28 10.72 -4.72 -5.82
C GLY A 28 11.09 -5.96 -6.63
N LYS A 29 11.04 -5.80 -7.96
CA LYS A 29 11.35 -6.88 -8.90
C LYS A 29 12.71 -7.52 -8.60
N ASN A 30 12.72 -8.86 -8.61
CA ASN A 30 13.91 -9.70 -8.36
C ASN A 30 14.59 -9.43 -7.00
N GLY A 31 13.84 -9.00 -5.99
CA GLY A 31 14.39 -8.71 -4.66
C GLY A 31 15.12 -7.38 -4.52
N LYS A 32 15.10 -6.50 -5.54
CA LYS A 32 15.77 -5.21 -5.50
C LYS A 32 15.09 -4.28 -4.48
N ARG A 33 15.88 -3.74 -3.55
CA ARG A 33 15.38 -2.76 -2.57
C ARG A 33 15.22 -1.39 -3.20
N PHE A 34 14.12 -0.69 -2.88
CA PHE A 34 13.90 0.70 -3.27
C PHE A 34 13.18 1.48 -2.17
N LYS A 35 13.25 2.82 -2.20
CA LYS A 35 12.50 3.69 -1.27
C LYS A 35 11.14 4.00 -1.89
N LEU A 36 10.08 3.53 -1.26
CA LEU A 36 8.70 3.86 -1.60
C LEU A 36 8.31 5.16 -0.87
N TYR A 37 7.68 6.09 -1.58
CA TYR A 37 7.26 7.38 -1.06
C TYR A 37 5.76 7.46 -0.87
N LYS A 38 5.32 8.08 0.24
CA LYS A 38 3.92 8.35 0.55
C LYS A 38 3.76 9.72 1.22
N PHE A 39 2.55 10.28 1.24
CA PHE A 39 2.22 11.26 2.27
C PHE A 39 2.14 10.55 3.63
N ARG A 40 2.59 11.23 4.67
CA ARG A 40 2.54 10.70 6.02
C ARG A 40 1.10 10.70 6.53
N SER A 41 0.53 9.53 6.66
CA SER A 41 -0.84 9.29 7.17
C SER A 41 -0.85 8.74 8.60
N MET A 42 0.32 8.42 9.16
CA MET A 42 0.49 7.88 10.51
C MET A 42 1.40 8.76 11.36
N TYR A 43 1.27 8.65 12.67
CA TYR A 43 2.16 9.30 13.64
C TYR A 43 3.59 8.83 13.48
N MET A 44 4.56 9.61 14.00
CA MET A 44 6.00 9.35 13.83
C MET A 44 6.46 8.05 14.51
N ASP A 45 5.81 7.68 15.59
CA ASP A 45 6.05 6.47 16.39
C ASP A 45 5.27 5.22 15.91
N ALA A 46 4.67 5.30 14.71
CA ALA A 46 3.80 4.25 14.16
C ALA A 46 4.48 2.88 14.03
N GLU A 47 5.77 2.84 13.69
CA GLU A 47 6.52 1.58 13.57
C GLU A 47 6.83 0.96 14.94
N GLU A 48 7.07 1.77 15.96
CA GLU A 48 7.27 1.30 17.35
C GLU A 48 5.95 0.71 17.88
N ARG A 49 4.86 1.44 17.75
CA ARG A 49 3.50 0.97 18.13
C ARG A 49 3.07 -0.28 17.37
N LYS A 50 3.55 -0.50 16.15
CA LYS A 50 3.23 -1.71 15.37
C LYS A 50 3.56 -2.99 16.12
N LYS A 51 4.68 -3.00 16.86
CA LYS A 51 5.12 -4.17 17.64
C LYS A 51 4.11 -4.55 18.72
N GLU A 52 3.56 -3.56 19.42
CA GLU A 52 2.56 -3.73 20.49
C GLU A 52 1.19 -4.19 19.93
N LEU A 53 0.89 -3.79 18.68
CA LEU A 53 -0.37 -4.09 18.01
C LEU A 53 -0.37 -5.40 17.21
N MET A 54 0.75 -6.14 17.18
CA MET A 54 0.87 -7.38 16.40
C MET A 54 -0.19 -8.43 16.78
N ASN A 55 -0.61 -8.47 18.04
CA ASN A 55 -1.65 -9.40 18.53
C ASN A 55 -3.04 -9.09 17.95
N GLN A 56 -3.26 -7.88 17.43
CA GLN A 56 -4.52 -7.44 16.81
C GLN A 56 -4.49 -7.58 15.28
N ASN A 57 -3.43 -8.16 14.73
CA ASN A 57 -3.31 -8.34 13.29
C ASN A 57 -4.37 -9.31 12.76
N ARG A 58 -5.18 -8.86 11.80
CA ARG A 58 -6.22 -9.67 11.15
C ARG A 58 -5.66 -10.70 10.16
N VAL A 59 -4.44 -10.50 9.68
CA VAL A 59 -3.78 -11.41 8.74
C VAL A 59 -2.91 -12.40 9.51
N LYS A 60 -3.24 -13.67 9.41
CA LYS A 60 -2.47 -14.76 10.03
C LYS A 60 -1.06 -14.84 9.42
N GLY A 61 -0.09 -15.31 10.22
CA GLY A 61 1.29 -15.47 9.77
C GLY A 61 2.14 -14.21 9.68
N GLY A 62 1.55 -13.02 9.87
CA GLY A 62 2.29 -11.75 9.90
C GLY A 62 2.95 -11.34 8.58
N MET A 63 2.53 -11.93 7.45
CA MET A 63 3.03 -11.61 6.10
C MET A 63 2.43 -10.32 5.54
N MET A 64 1.41 -9.80 6.17
CA MET A 64 0.84 -8.46 6.02
C MET A 64 0.34 -7.99 7.37
N PHE A 65 0.31 -6.67 7.59
CA PHE A 65 -0.21 -6.09 8.82
C PHE A 65 -1.48 -5.30 8.52
N LYS A 66 -2.60 -5.73 9.12
CA LYS A 66 -3.90 -5.07 9.04
C LYS A 66 -4.60 -5.11 10.38
N ILE A 67 -5.02 -3.96 10.89
CA ILE A 67 -5.91 -3.85 12.04
C ILE A 67 -7.07 -2.92 11.74
N GLU A 68 -8.20 -3.19 12.36
CA GLU A 68 -9.36 -2.33 12.29
C GLU A 68 -9.17 -1.13 13.24
N ASN A 69 -9.53 0.06 12.77
CA ASN A 69 -9.39 1.30 13.56
C ASN A 69 -7.96 1.54 14.06
N ASP A 70 -6.99 1.48 13.17
CA ASP A 70 -5.56 1.60 13.49
C ASP A 70 -5.26 2.91 14.27
N PRO A 71 -4.87 2.83 15.57
CA PRO A 71 -4.61 4.00 16.41
C PRO A 71 -3.38 4.80 15.99
N ARG A 72 -2.59 4.29 15.05
CA ARG A 72 -1.40 4.96 14.51
C ARG A 72 -1.74 6.00 13.46
N ILE A 73 -2.99 6.03 12.97
CA ILE A 73 -3.46 6.95 11.93
C ILE A 73 -3.64 8.35 12.53
N ILE A 74 -3.08 9.38 11.86
CA ILE A 74 -3.17 10.78 12.28
C ILE A 74 -4.64 11.21 12.37
N GLY A 75 -5.05 11.70 13.56
CA GLY A 75 -6.40 12.17 13.85
C GLY A 75 -7.46 11.07 13.94
N GLY A 76 -7.08 9.79 13.93
CA GLY A 76 -7.99 8.65 14.05
C GLY A 76 -9.03 8.57 12.92
N LYS A 77 -10.23 8.07 13.22
CA LYS A 77 -11.30 7.83 12.21
C LYS A 77 -11.71 9.06 11.39
N LYS A 78 -11.69 10.25 11.98
CA LYS A 78 -12.13 11.52 11.36
C LYS A 78 -10.97 12.42 10.95
N GLY A 79 -9.72 11.98 11.18
CA GLY A 79 -8.52 12.75 10.90
C GLY A 79 -8.09 12.73 9.46
N ILE A 80 -7.14 13.62 9.13
CA ILE A 80 -6.54 13.72 7.80
C ILE A 80 -5.90 12.39 7.37
N GLY A 81 -5.26 11.68 8.30
CA GLY A 81 -4.61 10.40 8.01
C GLY A 81 -5.60 9.38 7.44
N ASN A 82 -6.79 9.25 8.06
CA ASN A 82 -7.83 8.35 7.58
C ASN A 82 -8.43 8.82 6.25
N PHE A 83 -8.66 10.13 6.10
CA PHE A 83 -9.18 10.69 4.86
C PHE A 83 -8.27 10.38 3.67
N ILE A 84 -6.97 10.70 3.77
CA ILE A 84 -6.03 10.47 2.65
C ILE A 84 -5.82 8.98 2.35
N ARG A 85 -5.94 8.09 3.35
CA ARG A 85 -5.88 6.64 3.17
C ARG A 85 -7.13 6.09 2.48
N ASN A 86 -8.31 6.53 2.89
CA ASN A 86 -9.58 6.08 2.30
C ASN A 86 -9.68 6.39 0.80
N TYR A 87 -9.13 7.54 0.40
CA TYR A 87 -9.09 7.95 -1.01
C TYR A 87 -7.75 7.64 -1.69
N SER A 88 -6.86 6.87 -1.03
CA SER A 88 -5.52 6.53 -1.54
C SER A 88 -4.68 7.74 -1.96
N ILE A 89 -4.99 8.93 -1.44
CA ILE A 89 -4.24 10.17 -1.70
C ILE A 89 -2.83 10.06 -1.15
N ASP A 90 -2.66 9.34 -0.03
CA ASP A 90 -1.34 9.10 0.55
C ASP A 90 -0.39 8.36 -0.40
N GLU A 91 -0.90 7.67 -1.41
CA GLU A 91 -0.11 6.92 -2.38
C GLU A 91 0.35 7.74 -3.61
N PHE A 92 -0.15 8.97 -3.79
CA PHE A 92 0.23 9.81 -4.94
C PHE A 92 1.74 10.04 -5.09
N PRO A 93 2.56 10.18 -4.03
CA PRO A 93 4.01 10.30 -4.19
C PRO A 93 4.67 9.08 -4.84
N GLN A 94 4.01 7.91 -4.89
CA GLN A 94 4.52 6.71 -5.58
C GLN A 94 4.59 6.90 -7.10
N PHE A 95 3.87 7.88 -7.69
CA PHE A 95 4.09 8.25 -9.10
C PHE A 95 5.54 8.66 -9.38
N TRP A 96 6.24 9.20 -8.38
CA TRP A 96 7.68 9.43 -8.48
C TRP A 96 8.48 8.13 -8.60
N ASN A 97 8.06 7.07 -7.88
CA ASN A 97 8.68 5.75 -8.03
C ASN A 97 8.41 5.16 -9.42
N VAL A 98 7.24 5.42 -10.02
CA VAL A 98 6.94 4.99 -11.39
C VAL A 98 7.85 5.73 -12.39
N LEU A 99 7.98 7.04 -12.27
CA LEU A 99 8.87 7.84 -13.13
C LEU A 99 10.33 7.43 -13.02
N LYS A 100 10.80 7.05 -11.84
CA LYS A 100 12.14 6.50 -11.63
C LYS A 100 12.32 5.08 -12.16
N GLY A 101 11.24 4.39 -12.53
CA GLY A 101 11.27 3.00 -12.97
C GLY A 101 11.36 1.94 -11.86
N ASP A 102 11.25 2.35 -10.59
CA ASP A 102 11.18 1.42 -9.43
C ASP A 102 9.86 0.64 -9.42
N MET A 103 8.77 1.28 -9.88
CA MET A 103 7.40 0.75 -9.89
C MET A 103 6.75 0.87 -11.27
N SER A 104 5.60 0.21 -11.43
CA SER A 104 4.63 0.38 -12.50
C SER A 104 3.33 0.99 -11.94
N LEU A 105 2.42 1.42 -12.82
CA LEU A 105 1.06 1.78 -12.40
C LEU A 105 0.33 0.55 -11.86
N VAL A 106 0.37 -0.56 -12.62
CA VAL A 106 -0.25 -1.84 -12.24
C VAL A 106 0.84 -2.87 -11.98
N GLY A 107 0.66 -3.67 -10.94
CA GLY A 107 1.59 -4.72 -10.55
C GLY A 107 1.29 -5.29 -9.16
N THR A 108 2.17 -6.11 -8.64
CA THR A 108 2.04 -6.67 -7.30
C THR A 108 2.38 -5.63 -6.22
N ARG A 109 1.79 -5.74 -5.02
CA ARG A 109 2.15 -4.85 -3.91
C ARG A 109 3.57 -5.15 -3.42
N PRO A 110 4.47 -4.16 -3.33
CA PRO A 110 5.82 -4.39 -2.82
C PRO A 110 5.79 -4.69 -1.31
N PRO A 111 6.34 -5.85 -0.86
CA PRO A 111 6.42 -6.16 0.56
C PRO A 111 7.41 -5.25 1.29
N THR A 112 7.24 -5.11 2.60
CA THR A 112 8.28 -4.59 3.49
C THR A 112 9.43 -5.60 3.58
N VAL A 113 10.57 -5.19 4.13
CA VAL A 113 11.69 -6.10 4.38
C VAL A 113 11.26 -7.22 5.33
N ASP A 114 10.59 -6.89 6.43
CA ASP A 114 10.11 -7.84 7.44
C ASP A 114 9.07 -8.83 6.88
N GLU A 115 8.20 -8.37 5.95
CA GLU A 115 7.25 -9.24 5.25
C GLU A 115 8.00 -10.21 4.32
N TRP A 116 8.96 -9.71 3.56
CA TRP A 116 9.74 -10.50 2.61
C TRP A 116 10.61 -11.56 3.28
N GLU A 117 11.16 -11.29 4.45
CA GLU A 117 11.95 -12.24 5.22
C GLU A 117 11.14 -13.49 5.64
N LYS A 118 9.81 -13.35 5.70
CA LYS A 118 8.89 -14.46 6.00
C LYS A 118 8.39 -15.20 4.75
N TYR A 119 8.78 -14.74 3.55
CA TYR A 119 8.30 -15.33 2.30
C TYR A 119 8.95 -16.70 2.03
N ASP A 120 8.11 -17.69 1.85
CA ASP A 120 8.51 -18.96 1.27
C ASP A 120 8.81 -18.83 -0.24
N LEU A 121 9.34 -19.89 -0.82
CA LEU A 121 9.74 -19.86 -2.23
C LEU A 121 8.59 -19.55 -3.19
N HIS A 122 7.40 -20.09 -2.93
CA HIS A 122 6.22 -19.85 -3.78
C HIS A 122 5.68 -18.42 -3.68
N HIS A 123 5.86 -17.74 -2.56
CA HIS A 123 5.49 -16.32 -2.41
C HIS A 123 6.36 -15.40 -3.28
N ARG A 124 7.60 -15.81 -3.56
CA ARG A 124 8.57 -15.00 -4.31
C ARG A 124 8.18 -14.77 -5.78
N VAL A 125 7.24 -15.55 -6.32
CA VAL A 125 6.67 -15.32 -7.66
C VAL A 125 6.15 -13.89 -7.81
N ARG A 126 5.65 -13.29 -6.72
CA ARG A 126 5.17 -11.89 -6.68
C ARG A 126 6.24 -10.87 -7.04
N LEU A 127 7.53 -11.22 -6.89
CA LEU A 127 8.67 -10.35 -7.19
C LEU A 127 9.21 -10.54 -8.62
N SER A 128 8.57 -11.38 -9.45
CA SER A 128 9.01 -11.58 -10.86
C SER A 128 8.68 -10.40 -11.76
N VAL A 129 7.73 -9.54 -11.36
CA VAL A 129 7.31 -8.34 -12.08
C VAL A 129 7.63 -7.08 -11.28
N LYS A 130 7.57 -5.90 -11.92
CA LYS A 130 7.65 -4.63 -11.19
C LYS A 130 6.43 -4.48 -10.27
N PRO A 131 6.62 -4.00 -9.03
CA PRO A 131 5.50 -3.68 -8.16
C PRO A 131 4.66 -2.54 -8.74
N GLY A 132 3.35 -2.56 -8.45
CA GLY A 132 2.40 -1.54 -8.89
C GLY A 132 1.96 -0.60 -7.77
N ILE A 133 1.45 0.57 -8.15
CA ILE A 133 0.66 1.44 -7.25
C ILE A 133 -0.65 0.72 -6.94
N THR A 134 -1.27 0.11 -7.95
CA THR A 134 -2.44 -0.77 -7.82
C THR A 134 -2.15 -2.15 -8.40
N GLY A 135 -3.03 -3.11 -8.17
CA GLY A 135 -2.90 -4.47 -8.67
C GLY A 135 -4.16 -5.29 -8.48
N MET A 136 -4.16 -6.50 -9.01
CA MET A 136 -5.33 -7.35 -9.08
C MET A 136 -5.96 -7.62 -7.70
N TRP A 137 -5.18 -8.02 -6.69
CA TRP A 137 -5.71 -8.26 -5.35
C TRP A 137 -6.27 -6.97 -4.70
N GLN A 138 -5.70 -5.80 -5.02
CA GLN A 138 -6.15 -4.52 -4.46
C GLN A 138 -7.52 -4.11 -4.97
N VAL A 139 -7.91 -4.52 -6.18
CA VAL A 139 -9.24 -4.27 -6.75
C VAL A 139 -10.23 -5.40 -6.51
N SER A 140 -9.76 -6.59 -6.06
CA SER A 140 -10.57 -7.80 -5.84
C SER A 140 -11.03 -7.99 -4.39
N GLY A 141 -11.00 -6.95 -3.55
CA GLY A 141 -11.45 -7.06 -2.16
C GLY A 141 -10.43 -6.67 -1.09
N ARG A 142 -9.42 -5.93 -1.48
CA ARG A 142 -8.33 -5.30 -0.71
C ARG A 142 -8.36 -5.47 0.82
N SER A 143 -9.39 -4.94 1.49
CA SER A 143 -9.51 -4.96 2.96
C SER A 143 -10.16 -6.22 3.51
N GLU A 144 -10.92 -6.94 2.70
CA GLU A 144 -11.66 -8.13 3.12
C GLU A 144 -10.79 -9.40 3.06
N ILE A 145 -9.77 -9.41 2.17
CA ILE A 145 -8.85 -10.53 2.05
C ILE A 145 -7.94 -10.56 3.27
N THR A 146 -8.12 -11.55 4.13
CA THR A 146 -7.33 -11.79 5.35
C THR A 146 -6.38 -12.98 5.22
N ASP A 147 -6.55 -13.78 4.17
CA ASP A 147 -5.67 -14.89 3.82
C ASP A 147 -4.58 -14.40 2.85
N PHE A 148 -3.32 -14.56 3.24
CA PHE A 148 -2.21 -14.15 2.40
C PHE A 148 -2.03 -15.03 1.16
N GLU A 149 -2.41 -16.30 1.23
CA GLU A 149 -2.37 -17.21 0.08
C GLU A 149 -3.33 -16.78 -1.03
N GLU A 150 -4.48 -16.20 -0.68
CA GLU A 150 -5.38 -15.63 -1.65
C GLU A 150 -4.76 -14.42 -2.36
N VAL A 151 -4.03 -13.57 -1.62
CA VAL A 151 -3.25 -12.47 -2.23
C VAL A 151 -2.20 -13.01 -3.21
N VAL A 152 -1.47 -14.06 -2.82
CA VAL A 152 -0.47 -14.71 -3.68
C VAL A 152 -1.09 -15.29 -4.94
N LYS A 153 -2.25 -15.94 -4.80
CA LYS A 153 -3.01 -16.50 -5.93
C LYS A 153 -3.42 -15.42 -6.94
N LEU A 154 -3.99 -14.31 -6.47
CA LEU A 154 -4.41 -13.20 -7.33
C LEU A 154 -3.22 -12.52 -8.01
N ASP A 155 -2.11 -12.32 -7.29
CA ASP A 155 -0.90 -11.77 -7.88
C ASP A 155 -0.26 -12.72 -8.91
N LYS A 156 -0.30 -14.05 -8.68
CA LYS A 156 0.15 -15.06 -9.63
C LYS A 156 -0.73 -15.05 -10.89
N GLU A 157 -2.04 -15.00 -10.73
CA GLU A 157 -2.99 -14.90 -11.85
C GLU A 157 -2.68 -13.65 -12.71
N TYR A 158 -2.50 -12.49 -12.09
CA TYR A 158 -2.08 -11.28 -12.79
C TYR A 158 -0.80 -11.48 -13.61
N ILE A 159 0.21 -12.14 -13.03
CA ILE A 159 1.51 -12.35 -13.66
C ILE A 159 1.40 -13.30 -14.85
N THR A 160 0.62 -14.38 -14.72
CA THR A 160 0.49 -15.41 -15.76
C THR A 160 -0.45 -15.01 -16.89
N GLU A 161 -1.47 -14.21 -16.60
CA GLU A 161 -2.46 -13.78 -17.57
C GLU A 161 -2.25 -12.33 -18.06
N TRP A 162 -1.09 -11.77 -17.78
CA TRP A 162 -0.80 -10.38 -18.09
C TRP A 162 -1.06 -10.04 -19.57
N ARG A 163 -1.80 -8.99 -19.78
CA ARG A 163 -2.04 -8.33 -21.05
C ARG A 163 -2.42 -6.87 -20.82
N MET A 164 -2.18 -6.01 -21.78
CA MET A 164 -2.50 -4.58 -21.68
C MET A 164 -3.96 -4.33 -21.30
N GLY A 165 -4.90 -5.10 -21.84
CA GLY A 165 -6.33 -5.00 -21.49
C GLY A 165 -6.62 -5.31 -20.03
N LEU A 166 -5.84 -6.19 -19.38
CA LEU A 166 -5.96 -6.47 -17.96
C LEU A 166 -5.50 -5.27 -17.12
N ASP A 167 -4.40 -4.63 -17.49
CA ASP A 167 -3.94 -3.41 -16.81
C ASP A 167 -4.98 -2.29 -16.90
N ILE A 168 -5.56 -2.06 -18.08
CA ILE A 168 -6.63 -1.06 -18.27
C ILE A 168 -7.84 -1.40 -17.39
N LYS A 169 -8.27 -2.67 -17.35
CA LYS A 169 -9.37 -3.12 -16.48
C LYS A 169 -9.07 -2.82 -15.01
N ILE A 170 -7.87 -3.18 -14.52
CA ILE A 170 -7.45 -2.94 -13.13
C ILE A 170 -7.44 -1.44 -12.82
N LEU A 171 -6.96 -0.59 -13.73
CA LEU A 171 -6.96 0.86 -13.55
C LEU A 171 -8.40 1.41 -13.41
N LEU A 172 -9.34 0.97 -14.26
CA LEU A 172 -10.74 1.37 -14.18
C LEU A 172 -11.38 0.91 -12.86
N GLN A 173 -11.14 -0.34 -12.46
CA GLN A 173 -11.60 -0.87 -11.18
C GLN A 173 -10.99 -0.10 -9.99
N THR A 174 -9.73 0.31 -10.09
CA THR A 174 -9.08 1.12 -9.04
C THR A 174 -9.82 2.44 -8.83
N VAL A 175 -10.20 3.12 -9.92
CA VAL A 175 -11.00 4.36 -9.84
C VAL A 175 -12.34 4.09 -9.15
N GLN A 176 -13.03 2.99 -9.51
CA GLN A 176 -14.30 2.61 -8.87
C GLN A 176 -14.12 2.34 -7.37
N VAL A 177 -13.11 1.58 -6.98
CA VAL A 177 -12.81 1.27 -5.56
C VAL A 177 -12.49 2.54 -4.77
N VAL A 178 -11.67 3.44 -5.32
CA VAL A 178 -11.30 4.70 -4.65
C VAL A 178 -12.50 5.64 -4.49
N LEU A 179 -13.35 5.77 -5.52
CA LEU A 179 -14.53 6.63 -5.49
C LEU A 179 -15.70 6.00 -4.73
N GLY A 180 -15.84 4.67 -4.80
CA GLY A 180 -16.92 3.92 -4.14
C GLY A 180 -16.75 3.76 -2.63
N ARG A 181 -15.71 4.35 -2.00
CA ARG A 181 -15.38 4.22 -0.58
C ARG A 181 -15.12 2.76 -0.13
N GLY A 182 -14.86 1.87 -1.06
CA GLY A 182 -14.39 0.50 -0.79
C GLY A 182 -12.95 0.52 -0.24
N GLY A 183 -12.80 1.26 0.80
CA GLY A 183 -11.65 1.93 1.25
C GLY A 183 -10.49 1.13 1.78
N ALA A 184 -9.48 1.85 2.00
CA ALA A 184 -8.39 1.52 2.87
C ALA A 184 -8.91 1.45 4.32
N MET A 185 -8.74 0.34 4.99
CA MET A 185 -8.64 0.30 6.44
C MET A 185 -7.19 0.31 6.83
#